data_b120491a95ddc86e78d22010b1daecf3
#
_entry.id   b120491a95ddc86e78d22010b1daecf3
#
_cell.length_a   1.000
_cell.length_b   1.000
_cell.length_c   1.000
_cell.angle_alpha   90.00
_cell.angle_beta   90.00
_cell.angle_gamma   90.00
#
_symmetry.space_group_name_H-M   'P 1'
#
loop_
_entity.id
_entity.type
_entity.pdbx_description
1 polymer ?
#
loop_
_entity_poly.entity_id
_entity_poly.type
_entity_poly.pdbx_seq_one_letter_code
_entity_poly.pdbx_strand_id
1 'polypeptide(L)'
;MKQYIVDAFTDRVFSGNPAAVCVIDSFPDETIMQNIASENNLSETAFVVKENSRYKIRWFTPGKEIDFCGHATLAAAFVLFNYYNQDSDTLYFCCQIGEFAVHKRDELIRMEFPAYKLDHIEITDSMIDALGTIPLAAYKDRDILFILRDEDEVRDLQPDLELISKLDGACVAVTAKGKEYDCVSRVFAPRYGMNEDPVTGSTHCMIAPYWCKRLNKHDITAFQASKRKGVLLCECSGDKVAVSGKAVLFSVNSIVGL
;
A
#
# COMPACT_ATOMS: atom_id res chain seq x y z
N MET A 1 -14.60 -17.85 12.84
CA MET A 1 -13.69 -17.59 11.69
C MET A 1 -12.32 -17.21 12.22
N LYS A 2 -11.23 -17.82 11.70
CA LYS A 2 -9.86 -17.46 12.10
C LYS A 2 -9.40 -16.20 11.36
N GLN A 3 -8.77 -15.29 12.09
CA GLN A 3 -8.28 -14.01 11.58
C GLN A 3 -6.82 -13.79 12.01
N TYR A 4 -6.01 -13.26 11.11
CA TYR A 4 -4.64 -12.86 11.35
C TYR A 4 -4.52 -11.35 11.21
N ILE A 5 -3.85 -10.68 12.12
CA ILE A 5 -3.46 -9.28 11.96
C ILE A 5 -1.98 -9.25 11.63
N VAL A 6 -1.66 -8.64 10.49
CA VAL A 6 -0.31 -8.61 9.93
C VAL A 6 0.08 -7.16 9.65
N ASP A 7 1.25 -6.76 10.13
CA ASP A 7 1.87 -5.50 9.78
C ASP A 7 2.72 -5.69 8.51
N ALA A 8 2.29 -5.07 7.41
CA ALA A 8 2.94 -5.16 6.10
C ALA A 8 3.98 -4.05 5.90
N PHE A 9 5.02 -4.33 5.10
CA PHE A 9 6.14 -3.43 4.81
C PHE A 9 7.01 -3.08 6.01
N THR A 10 7.15 -4.02 6.94
CA THR A 10 7.97 -3.88 8.14
C THR A 10 8.48 -5.25 8.62
N ASP A 11 9.53 -5.25 9.40
CA ASP A 11 10.10 -6.43 10.08
C ASP A 11 9.79 -6.45 11.58
N ARG A 12 8.99 -5.50 12.09
CA ARG A 12 8.63 -5.39 13.51
C ARG A 12 7.16 -4.98 13.69
N VAL A 13 6.56 -5.47 14.74
CA VAL A 13 5.19 -5.10 15.13
C VAL A 13 5.08 -3.61 15.50
N PHE A 14 3.87 -3.06 15.38
CA PHE A 14 3.53 -1.65 15.63
C PHE A 14 4.12 -0.67 14.60
N SER A 15 4.63 -1.18 13.50
CA SER A 15 5.13 -0.43 12.34
C SER A 15 4.42 -0.93 11.07
N GLY A 16 4.73 -0.35 9.91
CA GLY A 16 4.14 -0.76 8.64
C GLY A 16 2.65 -0.47 8.56
N ASN A 17 1.98 -1.10 7.60
CA ASN A 17 0.55 -0.96 7.37
C ASN A 17 -0.19 -2.21 7.84
N PRO A 18 -1.04 -2.12 8.88
CA PRO A 18 -1.74 -3.27 9.42
C PRO A 18 -2.92 -3.67 8.53
N ALA A 19 -3.05 -4.97 8.28
CA ALA A 19 -4.21 -5.55 7.64
C ALA A 19 -4.72 -6.77 8.39
N ALA A 20 -6.03 -6.96 8.43
CA ALA A 20 -6.63 -8.21 8.86
C ALA A 20 -6.73 -9.17 7.68
N VAL A 21 -6.46 -10.46 7.90
CA VAL A 21 -6.53 -11.50 6.89
C VAL A 21 -7.38 -12.66 7.43
N CYS A 22 -8.47 -12.98 6.72
CA CYS A 22 -9.33 -14.12 6.98
C CYS A 22 -9.18 -15.14 5.85
N VAL A 23 -8.60 -16.31 6.14
CA VAL A 23 -8.54 -17.43 5.19
C VAL A 23 -9.71 -18.36 5.50
N ILE A 24 -10.61 -18.55 4.55
CA ILE A 24 -11.93 -19.16 4.72
C ILE A 24 -12.23 -20.14 3.58
N ASP A 25 -13.18 -21.07 3.81
CA ASP A 25 -13.55 -22.09 2.83
C ASP A 25 -14.44 -21.51 1.71
N SER A 26 -15.31 -20.54 2.04
CA SER A 26 -16.17 -19.82 1.10
C SER A 26 -16.45 -18.43 1.61
N PHE A 27 -16.67 -17.46 0.69
CA PHE A 27 -17.06 -16.10 1.09
C PHE A 27 -18.44 -16.11 1.74
N PRO A 28 -18.59 -15.56 2.94
CA PRO A 28 -19.90 -15.28 3.53
C PRO A 28 -20.59 -14.14 2.76
N ASP A 29 -21.80 -13.79 3.17
CA ASP A 29 -22.50 -12.63 2.61
C ASP A 29 -21.63 -11.37 2.72
N GLU A 30 -21.70 -10.52 1.70
CA GLU A 30 -20.90 -9.29 1.62
C GLU A 30 -21.10 -8.39 2.84
N THR A 31 -22.33 -8.33 3.35
CA THR A 31 -22.66 -7.58 4.57
C THR A 31 -21.88 -8.08 5.78
N ILE A 32 -21.64 -9.40 5.89
CA ILE A 32 -20.86 -9.98 6.99
C ILE A 32 -19.38 -9.57 6.86
N MET A 33 -18.81 -9.65 5.65
CA MET A 33 -17.43 -9.24 5.39
C MET A 33 -17.23 -7.74 5.67
N GLN A 34 -18.20 -6.92 5.22
CA GLN A 34 -18.16 -5.48 5.48
C GLN A 34 -18.26 -5.15 6.98
N ASN A 35 -19.13 -5.82 7.72
CA ASN A 35 -19.26 -5.62 9.16
C ASN A 35 -17.98 -6.02 9.90
N ILE A 36 -17.35 -7.14 9.51
CA ILE A 36 -16.06 -7.56 10.07
C ILE A 36 -14.97 -6.49 9.81
N ALA A 37 -14.92 -5.95 8.59
CA ALA A 37 -13.96 -4.91 8.27
C ALA A 37 -14.21 -3.62 9.07
N SER A 38 -15.48 -3.26 9.28
CA SER A 38 -15.86 -2.11 10.12
C SER A 38 -15.46 -2.31 11.58
N GLU A 39 -15.73 -3.49 12.16
CA GLU A 39 -15.35 -3.83 13.53
C GLU A 39 -13.83 -3.87 13.72
N ASN A 40 -13.09 -4.40 12.75
CA ASN A 40 -11.63 -4.39 12.77
C ASN A 40 -11.06 -2.97 12.80
N ASN A 41 -11.70 -2.03 12.13
CA ASN A 41 -11.29 -0.64 12.00
C ASN A 41 -9.81 -0.46 11.63
N LEU A 42 -9.29 -1.39 10.80
CA LEU A 42 -7.99 -1.32 10.16
C LEU A 42 -8.13 -0.71 8.77
N SER A 43 -7.01 -0.33 8.15
CA SER A 43 -7.05 0.18 6.77
C SER A 43 -7.84 -0.75 5.87
N GLU A 44 -7.52 -2.05 5.89
CA GLU A 44 -8.27 -3.09 5.17
C GLU A 44 -8.32 -4.43 5.91
N THR A 45 -9.38 -5.18 5.58
CA THR A 45 -9.55 -6.60 5.87
C THR A 45 -9.59 -7.38 4.56
N ALA A 46 -8.68 -8.32 4.38
CA ALA A 46 -8.63 -9.23 3.24
C ALA A 46 -9.32 -10.56 3.57
N PHE A 47 -10.25 -10.99 2.73
CA PHE A 47 -10.87 -12.31 2.78
C PHE A 47 -10.31 -13.15 1.63
N VAL A 48 -9.84 -14.36 1.95
CA VAL A 48 -9.15 -15.24 1.00
C VAL A 48 -9.80 -16.60 1.00
N VAL A 49 -10.14 -17.09 -0.20
CA VAL A 49 -10.69 -18.43 -0.43
C VAL A 49 -9.77 -19.19 -1.37
N LYS A 50 -9.38 -20.40 -1.01
CA LYS A 50 -8.61 -21.28 -1.90
C LYS A 50 -9.54 -21.91 -2.92
N GLU A 51 -9.22 -21.78 -4.21
CA GLU A 51 -9.94 -22.40 -5.31
C GLU A 51 -8.94 -23.14 -6.21
N ASN A 52 -8.90 -24.45 -6.09
CA ASN A 52 -7.93 -25.30 -6.78
C ASN A 52 -6.47 -24.90 -6.46
N SER A 53 -5.72 -24.45 -7.48
CA SER A 53 -4.33 -23.97 -7.33
C SER A 53 -4.22 -22.45 -7.14
N ARG A 54 -5.33 -21.74 -7.02
CA ARG A 54 -5.40 -20.27 -6.92
C ARG A 54 -6.11 -19.84 -5.66
N TYR A 55 -6.06 -18.54 -5.38
CA TYR A 55 -6.72 -17.90 -4.25
C TYR A 55 -7.60 -16.76 -4.76
N LYS A 56 -8.90 -16.82 -4.48
CA LYS A 56 -9.78 -15.66 -4.63
C LYS A 56 -9.55 -14.74 -3.45
N ILE A 57 -9.46 -13.43 -3.70
CA ILE A 57 -9.24 -12.43 -2.66
C ILE A 57 -10.17 -11.24 -2.85
N ARG A 58 -10.72 -10.74 -1.74
CA ARG A 58 -11.56 -9.54 -1.66
C ARG A 58 -11.06 -8.66 -0.52
N TRP A 59 -11.07 -7.35 -0.72
CA TRP A 59 -10.58 -6.39 0.28
C TRP A 59 -11.68 -5.42 0.67
N PHE A 60 -11.82 -5.20 1.95
CA PHE A 60 -12.81 -4.30 2.54
C PHE A 60 -12.12 -3.28 3.42
N THR A 61 -12.35 -1.99 3.14
CA THR A 61 -12.12 -0.91 4.10
C THR A 61 -13.23 -0.92 5.15
N PRO A 62 -13.15 -0.17 6.24
CA PRO A 62 -14.28 -0.02 7.18
C PRO A 62 -15.58 0.47 6.52
N GLY A 63 -15.50 1.14 5.37
CA GLY A 63 -16.66 1.74 4.71
C GLY A 63 -17.16 1.01 3.47
N LYS A 64 -16.33 0.28 2.75
CA LYS A 64 -16.71 -0.37 1.47
C LYS A 64 -15.70 -1.40 1.00
N GLU A 65 -16.13 -2.27 0.09
CA GLU A 65 -15.23 -3.10 -0.71
C GLU A 65 -14.42 -2.24 -1.69
N ILE A 66 -13.18 -2.65 -1.97
CA ILE A 66 -12.29 -2.02 -2.95
C ILE A 66 -11.72 -3.04 -3.92
N ASP A 67 -11.37 -2.59 -5.12
CA ASP A 67 -10.96 -3.45 -6.23
C ASP A 67 -9.59 -4.09 -6.03
N PHE A 68 -8.68 -3.38 -5.35
CA PHE A 68 -7.32 -3.83 -5.10
C PHE A 68 -6.67 -3.10 -3.91
N CYS A 69 -5.87 -3.87 -3.14
CA CYS A 69 -5.07 -3.32 -2.04
C CYS A 69 -3.70 -4.02 -1.93
N GLY A 70 -2.62 -3.27 -2.15
CA GLY A 70 -1.25 -3.82 -2.18
C GLY A 70 -0.79 -4.35 -0.81
N HIS A 71 -0.90 -3.57 0.27
CA HIS A 71 -0.41 -3.98 1.58
C HIS A 71 -1.24 -5.13 2.18
N ALA A 72 -2.56 -5.13 1.98
CA ALA A 72 -3.41 -6.23 2.43
C ALA A 72 -3.21 -7.51 1.61
N THR A 73 -2.81 -7.39 0.33
CA THR A 73 -2.35 -8.52 -0.49
C THR A 73 -1.03 -9.08 0.03
N LEU A 74 -0.07 -8.22 0.37
CA LEU A 74 1.19 -8.63 0.97
C LEU A 74 0.96 -9.35 2.30
N ALA A 75 0.07 -8.83 3.14
CA ALA A 75 -0.34 -9.46 4.40
C ALA A 75 -1.00 -10.81 4.17
N ALA A 76 -1.92 -10.93 3.19
CA ALA A 76 -2.57 -12.18 2.82
C ALA A 76 -1.55 -13.22 2.32
N ALA A 77 -0.61 -12.81 1.46
CA ALA A 77 0.45 -13.66 0.96
C ALA A 77 1.37 -14.15 2.10
N PHE A 78 1.72 -13.26 3.05
CA PHE A 78 2.46 -13.64 4.25
C PHE A 78 1.74 -14.75 5.04
N VAL A 79 0.44 -14.61 5.26
CA VAL A 79 -0.36 -15.62 5.97
C VAL A 79 -0.38 -16.94 5.20
N LEU A 80 -0.60 -16.88 3.89
CA LEU A 80 -0.64 -18.09 3.07
C LEU A 80 0.70 -18.81 3.03
N PHE A 81 1.81 -18.12 2.78
CA PHE A 81 3.15 -18.73 2.76
C PHE A 81 3.56 -19.34 4.09
N ASN A 82 3.14 -18.79 5.22
CA ASN A 82 3.58 -19.27 6.53
C ASN A 82 2.64 -20.29 7.17
N TYR A 83 1.35 -20.32 6.79
CA TYR A 83 0.36 -21.14 7.49
C TYR A 83 -0.47 -22.06 6.61
N TYR A 84 -0.52 -21.84 5.27
CA TYR A 84 -1.42 -22.59 4.37
C TYR A 84 -0.74 -23.19 3.15
N ASN A 85 0.36 -22.65 2.67
CA ASN A 85 1.05 -23.09 1.44
C ASN A 85 2.58 -22.90 1.57
N GLN A 86 3.17 -23.56 2.53
CA GLN A 86 4.57 -23.40 2.92
C GLN A 86 5.58 -23.92 1.88
N ASP A 87 5.14 -24.84 1.01
CA ASP A 87 6.01 -25.50 0.01
C ASP A 87 6.11 -24.74 -1.32
N SER A 88 5.44 -23.58 -1.44
CA SER A 88 5.43 -22.78 -2.67
C SER A 88 6.03 -21.40 -2.46
N ASP A 89 6.83 -20.95 -3.42
CA ASP A 89 7.35 -19.60 -3.48
C ASP A 89 6.50 -18.67 -4.36
N THR A 90 5.37 -19.16 -4.89
CA THR A 90 4.46 -18.39 -5.75
C THR A 90 3.01 -18.67 -5.41
N LEU A 91 2.24 -17.61 -5.23
CA LEU A 91 0.79 -17.63 -5.06
C LEU A 91 0.12 -16.93 -6.24
N TYR A 92 -0.94 -17.52 -6.74
CA TYR A 92 -1.77 -16.93 -7.79
C TYR A 92 -3.07 -16.47 -7.19
N PHE A 93 -3.33 -15.18 -7.29
CA PHE A 93 -4.56 -14.55 -6.83
C PHE A 93 -5.48 -14.22 -8.00
N CYS A 94 -6.79 -14.28 -7.74
CA CYS A 94 -7.85 -13.83 -8.63
C CYS A 94 -8.75 -12.85 -7.86
N CYS A 95 -9.00 -11.70 -8.45
CA CYS A 95 -9.87 -10.66 -7.89
C CYS A 95 -10.70 -9.99 -8.98
N GLN A 96 -11.46 -8.94 -8.65
CA GLN A 96 -12.35 -8.24 -9.59
C GLN A 96 -11.61 -7.66 -10.81
N ILE A 97 -10.36 -7.20 -10.65
CA ILE A 97 -9.57 -6.59 -11.72
C ILE A 97 -8.73 -7.60 -12.53
N GLY A 98 -8.77 -8.88 -12.18
CA GLY A 98 -8.05 -9.93 -12.91
C GLY A 98 -7.20 -10.84 -12.03
N GLU A 99 -6.23 -11.49 -12.65
CA GLU A 99 -5.31 -12.42 -12.01
C GLU A 99 -3.92 -11.82 -11.89
N PHE A 100 -3.23 -12.12 -10.79
CA PHE A 100 -1.85 -11.71 -10.56
C PHE A 100 -1.11 -12.72 -9.69
N ALA A 101 0.22 -12.68 -9.78
CA ALA A 101 1.10 -13.53 -8.98
C ALA A 101 1.79 -12.71 -7.88
N VAL A 102 2.00 -13.37 -6.74
CA VAL A 102 2.81 -12.86 -5.64
C VAL A 102 3.92 -13.86 -5.34
N HIS A 103 5.14 -13.39 -5.26
CA HIS A 103 6.32 -14.23 -5.11
C HIS A 103 6.97 -14.03 -3.75
N LYS A 104 7.39 -15.14 -3.14
CA LYS A 104 8.27 -15.11 -1.98
C LYS A 104 9.73 -15.18 -2.45
N ARG A 105 10.56 -14.27 -1.94
CA ARG A 105 12.02 -14.29 -2.14
C ARG A 105 12.69 -14.06 -0.78
N ASP A 106 13.19 -15.14 -0.19
CA ASP A 106 13.68 -15.13 1.18
C ASP A 106 12.59 -14.62 2.16
N GLU A 107 12.86 -13.52 2.85
CA GLU A 107 11.90 -12.86 3.77
C GLU A 107 11.02 -11.81 3.09
N LEU A 108 11.21 -11.58 1.79
CA LEU A 108 10.48 -10.57 1.03
C LEU A 108 9.29 -11.18 0.29
N ILE A 109 8.21 -10.45 0.27
CA ILE A 109 7.04 -10.72 -0.56
C ILE A 109 7.02 -9.69 -1.67
N ARG A 110 7.06 -10.15 -2.92
CA ARG A 110 7.18 -9.37 -4.14
C ARG A 110 5.90 -9.41 -4.95
N MET A 111 5.42 -8.24 -5.34
CA MET A 111 4.28 -8.03 -6.22
C MET A 111 4.71 -7.16 -7.40
N GLU A 112 4.20 -7.44 -8.60
CA GLU A 112 4.46 -6.63 -9.79
C GLU A 112 3.22 -5.86 -10.20
N PHE A 113 3.43 -4.58 -10.56
CA PHE A 113 2.39 -3.65 -10.99
C PHE A 113 2.81 -2.91 -12.25
N PRO A 114 1.86 -2.39 -13.04
CA PRO A 114 2.17 -1.39 -14.05
C PRO A 114 2.78 -0.14 -13.40
N ALA A 115 3.82 0.41 -14.01
CA ALA A 115 4.33 1.72 -13.63
C ALA A 115 3.30 2.79 -13.98
N TYR A 116 3.08 3.75 -13.09
CA TYR A 116 2.24 4.90 -13.39
C TYR A 116 3.03 5.93 -14.21
N LYS A 117 2.29 6.66 -15.03
CA LYS A 117 2.86 7.77 -15.77
C LYS A 117 3.28 8.89 -14.83
N LEU A 118 4.24 9.70 -15.29
CA LEU A 118 4.71 10.89 -14.59
C LEU A 118 4.38 12.10 -15.46
N ASP A 119 3.07 12.35 -15.67
CA ASP A 119 2.62 13.50 -16.44
C ASP A 119 2.84 14.76 -15.58
N HIS A 120 3.76 15.62 -16.02
CA HIS A 120 4.06 16.86 -15.30
C HIS A 120 2.83 17.78 -15.36
N ILE A 121 2.46 18.33 -14.21
CA ILE A 121 1.36 19.30 -14.08
C ILE A 121 1.86 20.61 -13.50
N GLU A 122 1.16 21.71 -13.83
CA GLU A 122 1.44 23.01 -13.23
C GLU A 122 1.02 23.03 -11.76
N ILE A 123 1.84 23.66 -10.93
CA ILE A 123 1.55 23.85 -9.52
C ILE A 123 0.58 25.03 -9.39
N THR A 124 -0.59 24.78 -8.83
CA THR A 124 -1.63 25.79 -8.61
C THR A 124 -1.60 26.33 -7.18
N ASP A 125 -2.19 27.50 -6.96
CA ASP A 125 -2.33 28.09 -5.62
C ASP A 125 -3.09 27.14 -4.69
N SER A 126 -4.12 26.44 -5.19
CA SER A 126 -4.86 25.44 -4.41
C SER A 126 -4.02 24.26 -3.95
N MET A 127 -3.01 23.86 -4.71
CA MET A 127 -2.05 22.82 -4.31
C MET A 127 -1.10 23.33 -3.23
N ILE A 128 -0.63 24.57 -3.36
CA ILE A 128 0.23 25.22 -2.36
C ILE A 128 -0.53 25.39 -1.04
N ASP A 129 -1.75 25.87 -1.09
CA ASP A 129 -2.61 26.02 0.09
C ASP A 129 -2.88 24.67 0.76
N ALA A 130 -3.15 23.62 -0.02
CA ALA A 130 -3.39 22.27 0.50
C ALA A 130 -2.15 21.66 1.16
N LEU A 131 -0.97 21.89 0.62
CA LEU A 131 0.30 21.39 1.18
C LEU A 131 0.83 22.27 2.32
N GLY A 132 0.53 23.58 2.30
CA GLY A 132 1.17 24.56 3.18
C GLY A 132 2.64 24.86 2.82
N THR A 133 3.09 24.42 1.64
CA THR A 133 4.44 24.67 1.10
C THR A 133 4.43 24.67 -0.43
N ILE A 134 5.48 25.25 -1.04
CA ILE A 134 5.63 25.28 -2.50
C ILE A 134 6.48 24.08 -2.93
N PRO A 135 5.91 23.06 -3.61
CA PRO A 135 6.68 21.94 -4.11
C PRO A 135 7.60 22.35 -5.27
N LEU A 136 8.67 21.58 -5.49
CA LEU A 136 9.60 21.79 -6.61
C LEU A 136 9.03 21.35 -7.95
N ALA A 137 8.16 20.35 -7.95
CA ALA A 137 7.46 19.83 -9.13
C ALA A 137 6.21 19.05 -8.70
N ALA A 138 5.27 18.91 -9.62
CA ALA A 138 4.08 18.09 -9.45
C ALA A 138 3.86 17.19 -10.66
N TYR A 139 3.44 15.95 -10.40
CA TYR A 139 3.11 14.94 -11.41
C TYR A 139 1.75 14.31 -11.09
N LYS A 140 1.07 13.83 -12.12
CA LYS A 140 -0.23 13.21 -11.99
C LYS A 140 -0.37 12.00 -12.89
N ASP A 141 -1.00 10.97 -12.37
CA ASP A 141 -1.65 9.86 -13.05
C ASP A 141 -2.89 9.51 -12.22
N ARG A 142 -2.98 8.33 -11.62
CA ARG A 142 -3.99 7.97 -10.64
C ARG A 142 -3.90 8.84 -9.38
N ASP A 143 -2.69 9.04 -8.90
CA ASP A 143 -2.36 9.84 -7.73
C ASP A 143 -1.72 11.17 -8.15
N ILE A 144 -1.62 12.13 -7.24
CA ILE A 144 -0.79 13.32 -7.41
C ILE A 144 0.50 13.11 -6.60
N LEU A 145 1.64 13.35 -7.24
CA LEU A 145 2.96 13.26 -6.63
C LEU A 145 3.62 14.65 -6.61
N PHE A 146 3.89 15.15 -5.42
CA PHE A 146 4.63 16.39 -5.21
C PHE A 146 6.07 16.09 -4.80
N ILE A 147 7.01 16.77 -5.43
CA ILE A 147 8.44 16.71 -5.09
C ILE A 147 8.77 17.86 -4.16
N LEU A 148 9.21 17.53 -2.97
CA LEU A 148 9.67 18.49 -1.96
C LEU A 148 11.19 18.60 -1.96
N ARG A 149 11.72 19.60 -1.24
CA ARG A 149 13.14 19.96 -1.22
C ARG A 149 14.03 18.86 -0.64
N ASP A 150 13.62 18.37 0.53
CA ASP A 150 14.41 17.43 1.32
C ASP A 150 13.52 16.55 2.22
N GLU A 151 14.15 15.58 2.88
CA GLU A 151 13.49 14.65 3.78
C GLU A 151 12.84 15.35 4.99
N ASP A 152 13.45 16.42 5.51
CA ASP A 152 12.93 17.10 6.68
C ASP A 152 11.60 17.79 6.33
N GLU A 153 11.51 18.42 5.15
CA GLU A 153 10.25 19.00 4.67
C GLU A 153 9.15 17.95 4.51
N VAL A 154 9.47 16.74 4.02
CA VAL A 154 8.49 15.65 3.95
C VAL A 154 8.02 15.22 5.35
N ARG A 155 8.94 15.07 6.30
CA ARG A 155 8.63 14.60 7.66
C ARG A 155 7.80 15.62 8.45
N ASP A 156 8.12 16.90 8.31
CA ASP A 156 7.52 17.98 9.09
C ASP A 156 6.23 18.52 8.46
N LEU A 157 5.88 18.07 7.25
CA LEU A 157 4.71 18.53 6.51
C LEU A 157 3.43 18.34 7.33
N GLN A 158 2.63 19.42 7.43
CA GLN A 158 1.31 19.41 8.05
C GLN A 158 0.28 19.95 7.03
N PRO A 159 -0.20 19.07 6.11
CA PRO A 159 -1.10 19.53 5.05
C PRO A 159 -2.51 19.77 5.60
N ASP A 160 -3.24 20.65 4.93
CA ASP A 160 -4.67 20.78 5.15
C ASP A 160 -5.41 19.63 4.47
N LEU A 161 -5.86 18.67 5.28
CA LEU A 161 -6.49 17.43 4.80
C LEU A 161 -7.84 17.68 4.12
N GLU A 162 -8.55 18.74 4.47
CA GLU A 162 -9.78 19.13 3.78
C GLU A 162 -9.47 19.63 2.35
N LEU A 163 -8.46 20.47 2.20
CA LEU A 163 -7.99 20.93 0.89
C LEU A 163 -7.37 19.78 0.07
N ILE A 164 -6.57 18.91 0.70
CA ILE A 164 -6.05 17.69 0.05
C ILE A 164 -7.19 16.84 -0.53
N SER A 165 -8.31 16.70 0.18
CA SER A 165 -9.46 15.92 -0.29
C SER A 165 -10.11 16.48 -1.55
N LYS A 166 -9.90 17.76 -1.86
CA LYS A 166 -10.46 18.47 -3.03
C LYS A 166 -9.56 18.37 -4.27
N LEU A 167 -8.29 17.98 -4.11
CA LEU A 167 -7.37 17.81 -5.23
C LEU A 167 -7.77 16.60 -6.09
N ASP A 168 -7.59 16.70 -7.40
CA ASP A 168 -8.01 15.68 -8.37
C ASP A 168 -6.98 14.54 -8.49
N GLY A 169 -6.87 13.74 -7.45
CA GLY A 169 -6.07 12.51 -7.36
C GLY A 169 -6.72 11.50 -6.44
N ALA A 170 -6.47 10.21 -6.63
CA ALA A 170 -6.93 9.17 -5.71
C ALA A 170 -6.23 9.33 -4.36
N CYS A 171 -4.91 9.44 -4.38
CA CYS A 171 -4.09 9.81 -3.23
C CYS A 171 -3.24 11.04 -3.57
N VAL A 172 -2.75 11.71 -2.53
CA VAL A 172 -1.75 12.78 -2.66
C VAL A 172 -0.49 12.33 -1.95
N ALA A 173 0.58 12.19 -2.70
CA ALA A 173 1.89 11.81 -2.20
C ALA A 173 2.84 13.01 -2.22
N VAL A 174 3.68 13.10 -1.20
CA VAL A 174 4.85 13.96 -1.18
C VAL A 174 6.10 13.11 -1.07
N THR A 175 7.19 13.51 -1.75
CA THR A 175 8.44 12.77 -1.72
C THR A 175 9.65 13.68 -1.85
N ALA A 176 10.75 13.27 -1.28
CA ALA A 176 12.05 13.89 -1.42
C ALA A 176 13.16 12.82 -1.44
N LYS A 177 14.40 13.25 -1.75
CA LYS A 177 15.57 12.39 -1.60
C LYS A 177 15.75 12.04 -0.12
N GLY A 178 15.94 10.77 0.18
CA GLY A 178 16.21 10.29 1.53
C GLY A 178 17.66 10.55 1.97
N LYS A 179 17.87 10.59 3.29
CA LYS A 179 19.20 10.66 3.92
C LYS A 179 19.83 9.27 4.05
N GLU A 180 19.05 8.30 4.50
CA GLU A 180 19.47 6.90 4.67
C GLU A 180 18.91 5.99 3.57
N TYR A 181 17.75 6.31 3.04
CA TYR A 181 17.05 5.62 1.97
C TYR A 181 17.22 6.39 0.65
N ASP A 182 16.92 5.75 -0.47
CA ASP A 182 16.99 6.43 -1.77
C ASP A 182 15.96 7.56 -1.87
N CYS A 183 14.77 7.35 -1.30
CA CYS A 183 13.75 8.39 -1.17
C CYS A 183 12.93 8.22 0.11
N VAL A 184 12.29 9.32 0.50
CA VAL A 184 11.31 9.38 1.58
C VAL A 184 9.97 9.87 1.01
N SER A 185 8.86 9.38 1.57
CA SER A 185 7.52 9.77 1.14
C SER A 185 6.54 9.83 2.31
N ARG A 186 5.42 10.54 2.11
CA ARG A 186 4.17 10.42 2.88
C ARG A 186 3.00 10.44 1.91
N VAL A 187 1.93 9.74 2.25
CA VAL A 187 0.75 9.60 1.37
C VAL A 187 -0.51 9.90 2.16
N PHE A 188 -1.32 10.79 1.60
CA PHE A 188 -2.57 11.27 2.19
C PHE A 188 -3.75 10.82 1.34
N ALA A 189 -4.78 10.25 1.98
CA ALA A 189 -5.94 9.68 1.31
C ALA A 189 -7.28 10.04 2.02
N PRO A 190 -7.53 11.32 2.35
CA PRO A 190 -8.72 11.72 3.10
C PRO A 190 -10.04 11.40 2.39
N ARG A 191 -10.05 11.31 1.05
CA ARG A 191 -11.22 10.87 0.26
C ARG A 191 -11.67 9.44 0.58
N TYR A 192 -10.78 8.61 1.11
CA TYR A 192 -11.06 7.22 1.51
C TYR A 192 -11.31 7.10 3.02
N GLY A 193 -11.49 8.22 3.72
CA GLY A 193 -11.70 8.24 5.19
C GLY A 193 -10.41 8.05 5.99
N MET A 194 -9.26 8.06 5.33
CA MET A 194 -7.95 7.87 5.95
C MET A 194 -7.10 9.12 5.76
N ASN A 195 -6.80 9.83 6.84
CA ASN A 195 -6.03 11.06 6.77
C ASN A 195 -4.64 10.85 6.14
N GLU A 196 -3.91 9.86 6.61
CA GLU A 196 -2.60 9.46 6.11
C GLU A 196 -2.49 7.93 6.07
N ASP A 197 -2.15 7.38 4.89
CA ASP A 197 -1.93 5.94 4.75
C ASP A 197 -0.56 5.55 5.32
N PRO A 198 -0.48 4.57 6.22
CA PRO A 198 0.77 4.16 6.84
C PRO A 198 1.86 3.75 5.86
N VAL A 199 1.54 2.89 4.87
CA VAL A 199 2.45 2.49 3.79
C VAL A 199 1.64 2.13 2.55
N THR A 200 1.91 2.81 1.43
CA THR A 200 1.10 2.75 0.21
C THR A 200 1.87 2.09 -0.94
N GLY A 201 1.69 0.81 -1.13
CA GLY A 201 2.37 0.08 -2.22
C GLY A 201 2.03 0.63 -3.62
N SER A 202 0.75 0.92 -3.89
CA SER A 202 0.28 1.39 -5.21
C SER A 202 0.87 2.75 -5.60
N THR A 203 0.98 3.71 -4.69
CA THR A 203 1.56 5.02 -4.99
C THR A 203 3.07 4.93 -5.29
N HIS A 204 3.74 3.87 -4.79
CA HIS A 204 5.14 3.61 -5.15
C HIS A 204 5.30 3.17 -6.61
N CYS A 205 4.23 2.81 -7.31
CA CYS A 205 4.25 2.64 -8.77
C CYS A 205 4.45 3.97 -9.53
N MET A 206 4.35 5.11 -8.84
CA MET A 206 4.66 6.46 -9.34
C MET A 206 5.97 6.99 -8.73
N ILE A 207 6.16 6.82 -7.43
CA ILE A 207 7.34 7.29 -6.69
C ILE A 207 8.61 6.59 -7.18
N ALA A 208 8.57 5.26 -7.35
CA ALA A 208 9.75 4.50 -7.74
C ALA A 208 10.27 4.85 -9.15
N PRO A 209 9.46 4.93 -10.21
CA PRO A 209 9.92 5.37 -11.52
C PRO A 209 10.56 6.77 -11.52
N TYR A 210 10.01 7.70 -10.74
CA TYR A 210 10.59 9.04 -10.59
C TYR A 210 12.01 8.96 -10.02
N TRP A 211 12.18 8.25 -8.89
CA TRP A 211 13.47 8.19 -8.21
C TRP A 211 14.47 7.27 -8.91
N CYS A 212 14.04 6.16 -9.50
CA CYS A 212 14.88 5.31 -10.35
C CYS A 212 15.52 6.14 -11.48
N LYS A 213 14.70 6.92 -12.20
CA LYS A 213 15.20 7.83 -13.25
C LYS A 213 16.10 8.92 -12.69
N ARG A 214 15.72 9.55 -11.57
CA ARG A 214 16.47 10.67 -10.99
C ARG A 214 17.84 10.27 -10.43
N LEU A 215 17.94 9.06 -9.88
CA LEU A 215 19.16 8.52 -9.27
C LEU A 215 19.97 7.65 -10.25
N ASN A 216 19.46 7.40 -11.45
CA ASN A 216 20.03 6.47 -12.43
C ASN A 216 20.24 5.07 -11.84
N LYS A 217 19.19 4.54 -11.18
CA LYS A 217 19.15 3.22 -10.56
C LYS A 217 17.98 2.43 -11.14
N HIS A 218 18.07 1.09 -11.10
CA HIS A 218 16.95 0.18 -11.39
C HIS A 218 16.18 -0.18 -10.12
N ASP A 219 16.87 -0.23 -8.99
CA ASP A 219 16.33 -0.61 -7.69
C ASP A 219 16.51 0.53 -6.72
N ILE A 220 15.49 0.80 -5.93
CA ILE A 220 15.52 1.79 -4.86
C ILE A 220 14.93 1.22 -3.58
N THR A 221 15.46 1.69 -2.46
CA THR A 221 14.86 1.50 -1.16
C THR A 221 14.11 2.77 -0.79
N ALA A 222 12.77 2.67 -0.72
CA ALA A 222 11.88 3.76 -0.37
C ALA A 222 11.45 3.66 1.10
N PHE A 223 11.38 4.79 1.78
CA PHE A 223 10.90 4.89 3.15
C PHE A 223 9.64 5.75 3.20
N GLN A 224 8.51 5.19 3.64
CA GLN A 224 7.31 5.99 3.91
C GLN A 224 7.33 6.46 5.36
N ALA A 225 7.45 7.78 5.56
CA ALA A 225 7.71 8.43 6.85
C ALA A 225 6.41 8.78 7.60
N SER A 226 5.37 7.96 7.46
CA SER A 226 4.14 8.07 8.25
C SER A 226 4.43 7.85 9.75
N LYS A 227 3.44 8.04 10.61
CA LYS A 227 3.56 7.74 12.04
C LYS A 227 4.00 6.29 12.31
N ARG A 228 3.52 5.32 11.51
CA ARG A 228 3.87 3.89 11.65
C ARG A 228 5.16 3.52 10.92
N LYS A 229 5.51 4.28 9.89
CA LYS A 229 6.69 4.05 9.05
C LYS A 229 6.65 2.72 8.30
N GLY A 230 7.40 2.62 7.21
CA GLY A 230 7.59 1.35 6.50
C GLY A 230 8.61 1.48 5.39
N VAL A 231 9.14 0.34 4.98
CA VAL A 231 10.19 0.22 3.96
C VAL A 231 9.69 -0.61 2.80
N LEU A 232 9.85 -0.06 1.59
CA LEU A 232 9.51 -0.73 0.35
C LEU A 232 10.79 -0.85 -0.50
N LEU A 233 11.02 -2.04 -1.02
CA LEU A 233 12.06 -2.27 -2.02
C LEU A 233 11.38 -2.27 -3.38
N CYS A 234 11.73 -1.30 -4.22
CA CYS A 234 11.10 -1.11 -5.51
C CYS A 234 12.11 -1.35 -6.63
N GLU A 235 11.71 -2.13 -7.64
CA GLU A 235 12.51 -2.44 -8.81
C GLU A 235 11.74 -2.01 -10.06
N CYS A 236 12.34 -1.13 -10.88
CA CYS A 236 11.74 -0.59 -12.09
C CYS A 236 12.29 -1.31 -13.31
N SER A 237 11.40 -1.90 -14.13
CA SER A 237 11.76 -2.61 -15.36
C SER A 237 10.75 -2.30 -16.48
N GLY A 238 11.14 -1.45 -17.42
CA GLY A 238 10.28 -1.01 -18.51
C GLY A 238 9.05 -0.28 -18.00
N ASP A 239 7.88 -0.84 -18.30
CA ASP A 239 6.57 -0.32 -17.88
C ASP A 239 6.03 -0.96 -16.57
N LYS A 240 6.90 -1.66 -15.83
CA LYS A 240 6.54 -2.33 -14.57
C LYS A 240 7.35 -1.85 -13.39
N VAL A 241 6.72 -1.90 -12.24
CA VAL A 241 7.35 -1.73 -10.92
C VAL A 241 7.06 -2.96 -10.09
N ALA A 242 8.12 -3.62 -9.61
CA ALA A 242 7.97 -4.60 -8.57
C ALA A 242 8.14 -3.91 -7.20
N VAL A 243 7.17 -4.11 -6.34
CA VAL A 243 7.17 -3.62 -4.96
C VAL A 243 7.32 -4.82 -4.05
N SER A 244 8.37 -4.82 -3.25
CA SER A 244 8.67 -5.88 -2.28
C SER A 244 8.71 -5.32 -0.87
N GLY A 245 8.32 -6.14 0.10
CA GLY A 245 8.40 -5.79 1.51
C GLY A 245 8.39 -7.00 2.41
N LYS A 246 8.82 -6.80 3.64
CA LYS A 246 8.66 -7.77 4.73
C LYS A 246 7.27 -7.63 5.34
N ALA A 247 6.86 -8.64 6.08
CA ALA A 247 5.66 -8.58 6.91
C ALA A 247 5.90 -9.33 8.23
N VAL A 248 5.17 -8.93 9.26
CA VAL A 248 5.25 -9.56 10.57
C VAL A 248 3.86 -9.82 11.13
N LEU A 249 3.67 -10.99 11.71
CA LEU A 249 2.42 -11.33 12.40
C LEU A 249 2.32 -10.55 13.72
N PHE A 250 1.23 -9.80 13.87
CA PHE A 250 0.91 -9.14 15.15
C PHE A 250 0.05 -10.04 16.05
N SER A 251 -1.03 -10.62 15.52
CA SER A 251 -1.91 -11.48 16.32
C SER A 251 -2.67 -12.50 15.47
N VAL A 252 -3.13 -13.56 16.14
CA VAL A 252 -4.09 -14.53 15.60
C VAL A 252 -5.32 -14.53 16.49
N ASN A 253 -6.47 -14.27 15.90
CA ASN A 253 -7.74 -14.08 16.59
C ASN A 253 -8.80 -15.08 16.09
N SER A 254 -9.89 -15.22 16.83
CA SER A 254 -11.08 -15.93 16.41
C SER A 254 -12.29 -15.02 16.46
N ILE A 255 -12.94 -14.80 15.31
CA ILE A 255 -14.24 -14.14 15.25
C ILE A 255 -15.29 -15.17 15.60
N VAL A 256 -16.09 -14.89 16.63
CA VAL A 256 -17.14 -15.76 17.16
C VAL A 256 -18.52 -15.15 16.88
N GLY A 257 -19.57 -15.95 16.90
CA GLY A 257 -20.95 -15.48 16.71
C GLY A 257 -21.36 -15.21 15.27
N LEU A 258 -20.67 -15.82 14.30
CA LEU A 258 -21.03 -15.77 12.88
C LEU A 258 -21.88 -16.97 12.50
#